data_271b4060ea5a09c8f5d8ef5a458a6810
#
_entry.id   271b4060ea5a09c8f5d8ef5a458a6810
#
_cell.length_a   1.000
_cell.length_b   1.000
_cell.length_c   1.000
_cell.angle_alpha   90.00
_cell.angle_beta   90.00
_cell.angle_gamma   90.00
#
_symmetry.space_group_name_H-M   'P 1'
#
loop_
_entity.id
_entity.type
_entity.pdbx_description
1 polymer ?
#
loop_
_entity_poly.entity_id
_entity_poly.type
_entity_poly.pdbx_seq_one_letter_code
_entity_poly.pdbx_strand_id
1 'polypeptide(L)'
;MTKINFVTSFNETIYNTVGNHLIKSIKTNWEPSIKFTAYHHDFDPKNYSIKDVNLKSLEDVEEYKNYFKVNKEHNGTENNTIPYNWHLDSLRWAHKVYALTEKAFELAEESKDAGWL
;
A
#
# COMPACT_ATOMS: atom_id res chain seq x y z
N MET A 1 -17.12 -15.34 -13.79
CA MET A 1 -16.22 -14.24 -14.23
C MET A 1 -15.22 -13.93 -13.13
N THR A 2 -13.94 -13.92 -13.46
CA THR A 2 -12.88 -13.64 -12.49
C THR A 2 -12.82 -12.15 -12.18
N LYS A 3 -12.88 -11.81 -10.89
CA LYS A 3 -12.69 -10.43 -10.45
C LYS A 3 -11.20 -10.19 -10.25
N ILE A 4 -10.69 -9.13 -10.85
CA ILE A 4 -9.29 -8.73 -10.69
C ILE A 4 -9.24 -7.53 -9.78
N ASN A 5 -8.40 -7.63 -8.76
CA ASN A 5 -8.13 -6.55 -7.83
C ASN A 5 -6.65 -6.18 -7.94
N PHE A 6 -6.39 -4.91 -8.21
CA PHE A 6 -5.03 -4.39 -8.25
C PHE A 6 -4.76 -3.65 -6.94
N VAL A 7 -3.61 -3.91 -6.34
CA VAL A 7 -3.22 -3.29 -5.06
C VAL A 7 -1.86 -2.64 -5.22
N THR A 8 -1.75 -1.42 -4.72
CA THR A 8 -0.47 -0.72 -4.66
C THR A 8 -0.33 0.01 -3.33
N SER A 9 0.85 0.53 -3.06
CA SER A 9 1.10 1.38 -1.90
C SER A 9 2.03 2.53 -2.30
N PHE A 10 1.86 3.69 -1.66
CA PHE A 10 2.73 4.85 -1.89
C PHE A 10 2.67 5.82 -0.72
N ASN A 11 3.69 6.64 -0.63
CA ASN A 11 3.69 7.85 0.17
C ASN A 11 3.62 9.07 -0.78
N GLU A 12 3.69 10.28 -0.23
CA GLU A 12 3.59 11.48 -1.04
C GLU A 12 4.69 11.56 -2.11
N THR A 13 5.93 11.27 -1.73
CA THR A 13 7.06 11.30 -2.68
C THR A 13 6.87 10.31 -3.82
N ILE A 14 6.50 9.09 -3.51
CA ILE A 14 6.26 8.05 -4.52
C ILE A 14 5.06 8.40 -5.39
N TYR A 15 4.00 8.94 -4.79
CA TYR A 15 2.83 9.39 -5.56
C TYR A 15 3.22 10.45 -6.59
N ASN A 16 3.98 11.47 -6.16
CA ASN A 16 4.36 12.58 -7.03
C ASN A 16 5.33 12.19 -8.14
N THR A 17 6.14 11.16 -7.93
CA THR A 17 7.13 10.70 -8.92
C THR A 17 6.58 9.63 -9.87
N VAL A 18 5.91 8.62 -9.33
CA VAL A 18 5.45 7.46 -10.14
C VAL A 18 4.00 7.07 -9.91
N GLY A 19 3.47 7.22 -8.70
CA GLY A 19 2.13 6.75 -8.35
C GLY A 19 1.03 7.40 -9.17
N ASN A 20 1.12 8.69 -9.43
CA ASN A 20 0.15 9.41 -10.24
C ASN A 20 0.13 8.89 -11.68
N HIS A 21 1.30 8.56 -12.23
CA HIS A 21 1.42 8.02 -13.59
C HIS A 21 0.85 6.60 -13.66
N LEU A 22 1.09 5.79 -12.63
CA LEU A 22 0.52 4.45 -12.54
C LEU A 22 -1.01 4.49 -12.54
N ILE A 23 -1.60 5.34 -11.70
CA ILE A 23 -3.06 5.49 -11.61
C ILE A 23 -3.63 5.92 -12.97
N LYS A 24 -3.00 6.91 -13.59
CA LYS A 24 -3.42 7.42 -14.89
C LYS A 24 -3.34 6.34 -15.97
N SER A 25 -2.27 5.56 -15.99
CA SER A 25 -2.07 4.48 -16.94
C SER A 25 -3.14 3.39 -16.78
N ILE A 26 -3.45 3.00 -15.56
CA ILE A 26 -4.48 1.99 -15.30
C ILE A 26 -5.84 2.48 -15.75
N LYS A 27 -6.20 3.70 -15.43
CA LYS A 27 -7.49 4.28 -15.85
C LYS A 27 -7.64 4.38 -17.36
N THR A 28 -6.55 4.64 -18.08
CA THR A 28 -6.57 4.81 -19.52
C THR A 28 -6.58 3.48 -20.27
N ASN A 29 -5.87 2.48 -19.77
CA ASN A 29 -5.56 1.27 -20.53
C ASN A 29 -6.23 0.00 -20.02
N TRP A 30 -6.78 0.01 -18.81
CA TRP A 30 -7.34 -1.19 -18.18
C TRP A 30 -8.87 -1.13 -18.19
N GLU A 31 -9.49 -2.30 -18.14
CA GLU A 31 -10.94 -2.39 -18.09
C GLU A 31 -11.51 -1.80 -16.80
N PRO A 32 -12.65 -1.07 -16.89
CA PRO A 32 -13.27 -0.48 -15.68
C PRO A 32 -13.69 -1.49 -14.62
N SER A 33 -13.82 -2.77 -14.98
CA SER A 33 -14.18 -3.84 -14.05
C SER A 33 -13.05 -4.20 -13.10
N ILE A 34 -11.81 -3.80 -13.40
CA ILE A 34 -10.66 -4.04 -12.52
C ILE A 34 -10.73 -3.05 -11.37
N LYS A 35 -10.81 -3.59 -10.15
CA LYS A 35 -10.83 -2.77 -8.94
C LYS A 35 -9.41 -2.40 -8.55
N PHE A 36 -9.23 -1.13 -8.21
CA PHE A 36 -7.92 -0.61 -7.85
C PHE A 36 -7.97 -0.03 -6.44
N THR A 37 -7.13 -0.59 -5.55
CA THR A 37 -6.97 -0.12 -4.17
C THR A 37 -5.53 0.34 -3.97
N ALA A 38 -5.37 1.53 -3.41
CA ALA A 38 -4.07 2.08 -3.05
C ALA A 38 -4.01 2.32 -1.56
N TYR A 39 -3.02 1.72 -0.91
CA TYR A 39 -2.73 1.97 0.50
C TYR A 39 -1.65 3.04 0.60
N HIS A 40 -1.93 4.09 1.33
CA HIS A 40 -1.00 5.21 1.47
C HIS A 40 -0.52 5.37 2.91
N HIS A 41 0.63 6.00 3.05
CA HIS A 41 1.18 6.41 4.33
C HIS A 41 1.90 7.74 4.11
N ASP A 42 1.96 8.58 5.14
CA ASP A 42 2.53 9.93 5.02
C ASP A 42 1.97 10.66 3.80
N PHE A 43 0.66 10.60 3.62
CA PHE A 43 -0.02 11.13 2.43
C PHE A 43 -1.42 11.60 2.84
N ASP A 44 -1.78 12.82 2.49
CA ASP A 44 -3.12 13.33 2.72
C ASP A 44 -3.90 13.36 1.40
N PRO A 45 -4.89 12.45 1.22
CA PRO A 45 -5.67 12.41 -0.01
C PRO A 45 -6.44 13.69 -0.30
N LYS A 46 -6.70 14.52 0.71
CA LYS A 46 -7.42 15.79 0.53
C LYS A 46 -6.66 16.79 -0.32
N ASN A 47 -5.33 16.67 -0.40
CA ASN A 47 -4.50 17.55 -1.21
C ASN A 47 -4.48 17.17 -2.70
N TYR A 48 -5.17 16.10 -3.07
CA TYR A 48 -5.13 15.55 -4.42
C TYR A 48 -6.52 15.21 -4.92
N SER A 49 -6.73 15.30 -6.23
CA SER A 49 -7.98 14.88 -6.88
C SER A 49 -7.80 13.49 -7.48
N ILE A 50 -7.93 12.47 -6.65
CA ILE A 50 -7.80 11.08 -7.08
C ILE A 50 -9.20 10.46 -7.16
N LYS A 51 -9.60 10.01 -8.34
CA LYS A 51 -10.91 9.42 -8.60
C LYS A 51 -10.77 7.97 -9.02
N ASP A 52 -11.81 7.18 -8.73
CA ASP A 52 -11.94 5.78 -9.17
C ASP A 52 -10.86 4.85 -8.60
N VAL A 53 -10.24 5.26 -7.51
CA VAL A 53 -9.29 4.46 -6.75
C VAL A 53 -9.79 4.37 -5.32
N ASN A 54 -9.82 3.17 -4.77
CA ASN A 54 -10.14 2.99 -3.37
C ASN A 54 -8.89 3.30 -2.55
N LEU A 55 -8.88 4.47 -1.90
CA LEU A 55 -7.75 4.92 -1.08
C LEU A 55 -7.93 4.46 0.35
N LYS A 56 -6.93 3.80 0.90
CA LYS A 56 -6.89 3.36 2.30
C LYS A 56 -5.57 3.73 2.93
N SER A 57 -5.60 4.07 4.22
CA SER A 57 -4.39 4.41 4.96
C SER A 57 -3.77 3.17 5.60
N LEU A 58 -2.47 2.97 5.40
CA LEU A 58 -1.73 1.96 6.15
C LEU A 58 -1.67 2.28 7.64
N GLU A 59 -1.81 3.56 7.98
CA GLU A 59 -1.83 3.98 9.38
C GLU A 59 -3.08 3.51 10.12
N ASP A 60 -4.10 3.04 9.40
CA ASP A 60 -5.29 2.42 9.97
C ASP A 60 -5.18 0.89 10.07
N VAL A 61 -4.10 0.30 9.56
CA VAL A 61 -3.86 -1.14 9.64
C VAL A 61 -3.10 -1.45 10.93
N GLU A 62 -3.75 -2.17 11.84
CA GLU A 62 -3.23 -2.39 13.20
C GLU A 62 -1.87 -3.12 13.20
N GLU A 63 -1.74 -4.15 12.38
CA GLU A 63 -0.51 -4.91 12.26
C GLU A 63 0.65 -4.05 11.77
N TYR A 64 0.38 -3.15 10.81
CA TYR A 64 1.37 -2.21 10.33
C TYR A 64 1.78 -1.20 11.40
N LYS A 65 0.82 -0.67 12.15
CA LYS A 65 1.11 0.25 13.25
C LYS A 65 2.02 -0.38 14.29
N ASN A 66 1.76 -1.63 14.65
CA ASN A 66 2.58 -2.36 15.61
C ASN A 66 3.99 -2.60 15.09
N TYR A 67 4.11 -3.01 13.84
CA TYR A 67 5.41 -3.20 13.20
C TYR A 67 6.22 -1.90 13.15
N PHE A 68 5.57 -0.82 12.76
CA PHE A 68 6.20 0.50 12.71
C PHE A 68 6.71 0.92 14.08
N LYS A 69 5.88 0.79 15.12
CA LYS A 69 6.24 1.17 16.47
C LYS A 69 7.49 0.43 16.99
N VAL A 70 7.58 -0.86 16.69
CA VAL A 70 8.70 -1.70 17.14
C VAL A 70 9.99 -1.38 16.39
N ASN A 71 9.91 -1.04 15.12
CA ASN A 71 11.08 -0.99 14.24
C ASN A 71 11.58 0.42 13.89
N LYS A 72 10.82 1.46 14.21
CA LYS A 72 11.12 2.83 13.75
C LYS A 72 12.47 3.38 14.20
N GLU A 73 12.95 2.99 15.39
CA GLU A 73 14.19 3.54 15.93
C GLU A 73 15.44 3.04 15.21
N HIS A 74 15.38 1.83 14.68
CA HIS A 74 16.54 1.19 14.03
C HIS A 74 16.39 1.07 12.53
N ASN A 75 15.31 1.62 11.99
CA ASN A 75 15.00 1.45 10.58
C ASN A 75 16.03 2.17 9.70
N GLY A 76 16.59 1.43 8.75
CA GLY A 76 17.57 1.98 7.81
C GLY A 76 18.99 2.09 8.36
N THR A 77 19.22 1.68 9.62
CA THR A 77 20.55 1.73 10.25
C THR A 77 20.81 0.48 11.05
N GLU A 78 22.07 0.13 11.19
CA GLU A 78 22.51 -0.94 12.06
C GLU A 78 22.92 -0.34 13.39
N ASN A 79 22.21 -0.69 14.47
CA ASN A 79 22.46 -0.19 15.84
C ASN A 79 22.44 1.33 15.98
N ASN A 80 21.76 2.05 15.08
CA ASN A 80 21.70 3.52 15.05
C ASN A 80 23.07 4.22 14.93
N THR A 81 24.12 3.49 14.52
CA THR A 81 25.49 4.00 14.53
C THR A 81 26.07 4.25 13.14
N ILE A 82 25.44 3.71 12.10
CA ILE A 82 25.90 3.89 10.72
C ILE A 82 24.92 4.73 9.91
N PRO A 83 25.38 5.36 8.82
CA PRO A 83 24.51 6.12 7.93
C PRO A 83 23.36 5.28 7.41
N TYR A 84 22.28 5.94 7.01
CA TYR A 84 21.10 5.30 6.44
C TYR A 84 21.49 4.37 5.29
N ASN A 85 20.92 3.16 5.34
CA ASN A 85 21.09 2.16 4.29
C ASN A 85 19.70 1.62 3.89
N TRP A 86 19.32 1.82 2.65
CA TRP A 86 18.00 1.43 2.16
C TRP A 86 17.74 -0.08 2.23
N HIS A 87 18.78 -0.92 2.20
CA HIS A 87 18.63 -2.36 2.38
C HIS A 87 18.15 -2.74 3.77
N LEU A 88 18.43 -1.86 4.77
CA LEU A 88 18.03 -2.07 6.16
C LEU A 88 16.71 -1.35 6.48
N ASP A 89 16.09 -0.71 5.50
CA ASP A 89 14.83 0.02 5.67
C ASP A 89 13.65 -0.94 5.61
N SER A 90 13.45 -1.68 6.70
CA SER A 90 12.39 -2.69 6.78
C SER A 90 10.99 -2.07 6.72
N LEU A 91 10.81 -0.86 7.22
CA LEU A 91 9.52 -0.16 7.16
C LEU A 91 9.11 0.11 5.71
N ARG A 92 10.06 0.51 4.89
CA ARG A 92 9.82 0.76 3.46
C ARG A 92 9.33 -0.51 2.74
N TRP A 93 9.97 -1.63 3.03
CA TRP A 93 9.58 -2.92 2.44
C TRP A 93 8.25 -3.44 3.00
N ALA A 94 8.00 -3.17 4.28
CA ALA A 94 6.79 -3.60 4.96
C ALA A 94 5.52 -3.01 4.35
N HIS A 95 5.58 -1.81 3.77
CA HIS A 95 4.41 -1.18 3.15
C HIS A 95 3.73 -2.10 2.12
N LYS A 96 4.51 -2.76 1.29
CA LYS A 96 3.98 -3.68 0.28
C LYS A 96 3.34 -4.90 0.92
N VAL A 97 4.02 -5.47 1.90
CA VAL A 97 3.54 -6.68 2.58
C VAL A 97 2.21 -6.42 3.26
N TYR A 98 2.11 -5.36 4.04
CA TYR A 98 0.88 -5.06 4.78
C TYR A 98 -0.27 -4.63 3.86
N ALA A 99 0.02 -3.91 2.79
CA ALA A 99 -1.00 -3.55 1.80
C ALA A 99 -1.60 -4.80 1.15
N LEU A 100 -0.76 -5.70 0.68
CA LEU A 100 -1.20 -6.94 0.04
C LEU A 100 -1.93 -7.86 1.00
N THR A 101 -1.41 -8.01 2.21
CA THR A 101 -1.99 -8.89 3.23
C THR A 101 -3.35 -8.39 3.68
N GLU A 102 -3.48 -7.09 3.95
CA GLU A 102 -4.73 -6.48 4.37
C GLU A 102 -5.80 -6.65 3.29
N LYS A 103 -5.44 -6.39 2.04
CA LYS A 103 -6.40 -6.56 0.94
C LYS A 103 -6.79 -8.02 0.75
N ALA A 104 -5.85 -8.93 0.90
CA ALA A 104 -6.13 -10.36 0.80
C ALA A 104 -7.11 -10.82 1.88
N PHE A 105 -6.94 -10.36 3.11
CA PHE A 105 -7.88 -10.67 4.21
C PHE A 105 -9.26 -10.08 3.93
N GLU A 106 -9.34 -8.85 3.47
CA GLU A 106 -10.62 -8.21 3.12
C GLU A 106 -11.36 -9.02 2.06
N LEU A 107 -10.65 -9.42 0.99
CA LEU A 107 -11.23 -10.21 -0.08
C LEU A 107 -11.62 -11.63 0.37
N ALA A 108 -10.86 -12.21 1.28
CA ALA A 108 -11.18 -13.51 1.87
C ALA A 108 -12.49 -13.45 2.65
N GLU A 109 -12.69 -12.39 3.45
CA GLU A 109 -13.95 -12.20 4.19
C GLU A 109 -15.13 -12.01 3.24
N GLU A 110 -14.97 -11.23 2.17
CA GLU A 110 -16.02 -11.02 1.17
C GLU A 110 -16.38 -12.30 0.42
N SER A 111 -15.44 -13.23 0.26
CA SER A 111 -15.58 -14.39 -0.59
C SER A 111 -15.65 -15.71 0.19
N LYS A 112 -15.79 -15.67 1.50
CA LYS A 112 -15.76 -16.90 2.31
C LYS A 112 -16.88 -17.89 1.97
N ASP A 113 -17.99 -17.40 1.45
CA ASP A 113 -19.11 -18.27 0.99
C ASP A 113 -18.92 -18.70 -0.46
N ALA A 114 -18.00 -18.09 -1.20
CA ALA A 114 -17.74 -18.41 -2.61
C ALA A 114 -16.60 -19.43 -2.79
N GLY A 115 -15.91 -19.79 -1.72
CA GLY A 115 -14.79 -20.72 -1.74
C GLY A 115 -13.52 -20.11 -2.31
N TRP A 116 -12.55 -19.94 -1.45
CA TRP A 116 -11.21 -19.52 -1.87
C TRP A 116 -10.34 -20.72 -2.17
N LEU A 117 -9.54 -20.58 -3.19
CA LEU A 117 -8.53 -21.57 -3.53
C LEU A 117 -7.18 -21.16 -2.99
#